data_c5285dac8ed6da214d113d76acc2c213
#
_entry.id   c5285dac8ed6da214d113d76acc2c213
#
_cell.length_a   1.000
_cell.length_b   1.000
_cell.length_c   1.000
_cell.angle_alpha   90.00
_cell.angle_beta   90.00
_cell.angle_gamma   90.00
#
_symmetry.space_group_name_H-M   'P 1'
#
loop_
_entity.id
_entity.type
_entity.pdbx_description
1 polymer ?
#
loop_
_entity_poly.entity_id
_entity_poly.type
_entity_poly.pdbx_seq_one_letter_code
_entity_poly.pdbx_strand_id
1 'polypeptide(L)'
;VFFSDHFMPPGNPANGHGIALEGWTVLTAIASHTRRLRLGILATGNTYRNPALLAKMCSTLDHITDGRMILGLGAAWYDREHEAYGWEFPSLKERSDRLEEAVDLIRLLFTKPEDEYVDFDGQYYQLNEAPLNPGSTQNPHIPILVGGNGEKRTLRTCAKSGDIFNLDFWHP
;
A
#
# COMPACT_ATOMS: atom_id res chain seq x y z
N VAL A 1 13.46 -5.24 -4.42
CA VAL A 1 13.31 -5.84 -3.09
C VAL A 1 11.96 -5.46 -2.52
N PHE A 2 11.23 -6.43 -1.97
CA PHE A 2 9.98 -6.18 -1.29
C PHE A 2 10.05 -6.69 0.15
N PHE A 3 9.41 -5.96 1.07
CA PHE A 3 9.18 -6.37 2.45
C PHE A 3 7.71 -6.68 2.66
N SER A 4 7.38 -7.48 3.68
CA SER A 4 6.01 -7.69 4.14
C SER A 4 5.57 -6.57 5.07
N ASP A 5 4.25 -6.33 5.15
CA ASP A 5 3.64 -5.35 6.04
C ASP A 5 2.97 -6.04 7.25
N HIS A 6 3.71 -6.93 7.89
CA HIS A 6 3.25 -7.62 9.08
C HIS A 6 3.93 -7.09 10.33
N PHE A 7 3.17 -6.98 11.43
CA PHE A 7 3.63 -6.51 12.74
C PHE A 7 3.94 -7.67 13.68
N MET A 8 3.55 -8.88 13.29
CA MET A 8 3.89 -10.13 13.93
C MET A 8 4.10 -11.20 12.85
N PRO A 9 4.91 -12.24 13.11
CA PRO A 9 5.14 -13.28 12.10
C PRO A 9 3.82 -13.96 11.69
N PRO A 10 3.44 -13.97 10.42
CA PRO A 10 2.30 -14.74 9.96
C PRO A 10 2.60 -16.23 10.08
N GLY A 11 1.66 -17.02 10.57
CA GLY A 11 1.79 -18.47 10.71
C GLY A 11 1.39 -19.00 12.07
N ASN A 12 1.98 -20.09 12.52
CA ASN A 12 1.56 -20.83 13.69
C ASN A 12 1.52 -19.98 14.98
N PRO A 13 0.36 -19.80 15.63
CA PRO A 13 0.23 -19.09 16.90
C PRO A 13 1.14 -19.61 18.02
N ALA A 14 1.55 -20.91 17.97
CA ALA A 14 2.50 -21.49 18.91
C ALA A 14 3.92 -20.90 18.77
N ASN A 15 4.24 -20.28 17.65
CA ASN A 15 5.54 -19.64 17.38
C ASN A 15 5.49 -18.11 17.51
N GLY A 16 4.51 -17.54 18.19
CA GLY A 16 4.25 -16.11 18.32
C GLY A 16 5.36 -15.26 18.96
N HIS A 17 6.57 -15.80 19.08
CA HIS A 17 7.76 -15.13 19.58
C HIS A 17 8.77 -14.79 18.46
N GLY A 18 8.37 -14.89 17.18
CA GLY A 18 9.21 -14.47 16.07
C GLY A 18 9.38 -12.95 16.03
N ILE A 19 10.52 -12.50 15.52
CA ILE A 19 10.79 -11.08 15.30
C ILE A 19 10.15 -10.68 13.98
N ALA A 20 9.25 -9.68 14.02
CA ALA A 20 8.77 -8.96 12.86
C ALA A 20 9.14 -7.47 13.02
N LEU A 21 9.95 -6.97 12.12
CA LEU A 21 10.25 -5.54 12.08
C LEU A 21 9.19 -4.84 11.22
N GLU A 22 8.81 -3.64 11.61
CA GLU A 22 7.83 -2.85 10.86
C GLU A 22 8.36 -2.53 9.44
N GLY A 23 7.60 -2.95 8.43
CA GLY A 23 8.06 -3.02 7.04
C GLY A 23 8.46 -1.68 6.45
N TRP A 24 7.69 -0.62 6.66
CA TRP A 24 7.96 0.71 6.11
C TRP A 24 9.19 1.37 6.74
N THR A 25 9.38 1.16 8.04
CA THR A 25 10.58 1.64 8.74
C THR A 25 11.85 0.94 8.22
N VAL A 26 11.82 -0.38 8.08
CA VAL A 26 12.95 -1.15 7.52
C VAL A 26 13.19 -0.76 6.06
N LEU A 27 12.13 -0.64 5.26
CA LEU A 27 12.24 -0.25 3.86
C LEU A 27 12.93 1.11 3.71
N THR A 28 12.58 2.07 4.57
CA THR A 28 13.22 3.40 4.59
C THR A 28 14.72 3.32 4.90
N ALA A 29 15.09 2.50 5.88
CA ALA A 29 16.50 2.30 6.21
C ALA A 29 17.28 1.67 5.04
N ILE A 30 16.74 0.64 4.39
CA ILE A 30 17.36 0.01 3.21
C ILE A 30 17.42 0.98 2.03
N ALA A 31 16.38 1.77 1.82
CA ALA A 31 16.29 2.75 0.76
C ALA A 31 17.45 3.76 0.82
N SER A 32 17.79 4.24 2.02
CA SER A 32 18.88 5.20 2.22
C SER A 32 20.28 4.62 1.99
N HIS A 33 20.44 3.30 2.13
CA HIS A 33 21.73 2.60 1.97
C HIS A 33 21.93 1.94 0.59
N THR A 34 20.94 2.02 -0.29
CA THR A 34 21.00 1.41 -1.63
C THR A 34 20.82 2.46 -2.73
N ARG A 35 21.31 2.17 -3.94
CA ARG A 35 21.26 3.11 -5.08
C ARG A 35 20.62 2.55 -6.34
N ARG A 36 20.47 1.23 -6.46
CA ARG A 36 20.00 0.56 -7.69
C ARG A 36 18.77 -0.30 -7.50
N LEU A 37 18.44 -0.66 -6.26
CA LEU A 37 17.30 -1.54 -5.98
C LEU A 37 16.00 -0.75 -6.11
N ARG A 38 15.04 -1.31 -6.83
CA ARG A 38 13.64 -0.91 -6.70
C ARG A 38 13.09 -1.51 -5.41
N LEU A 39 12.25 -0.76 -4.72
CA LEU A 39 11.86 -1.03 -3.35
C LEU A 39 10.35 -0.89 -3.19
N GLY A 40 9.76 -1.74 -2.35
CA GLY A 40 8.34 -1.67 -2.05
C GLY A 40 7.93 -2.57 -0.89
N ILE A 41 6.70 -2.48 -0.51
CA ILE A 41 6.03 -3.42 0.39
C ILE A 41 5.13 -4.34 -0.44
N LEU A 42 5.17 -5.63 -0.21
CA LEU A 42 4.36 -6.62 -0.92
C LEU A 42 3.58 -7.48 0.08
N ALA A 43 2.35 -7.10 0.30
CA ALA A 43 1.69 -5.85 -0.04
C ALA A 43 1.28 -5.14 1.26
N THR A 44 1.23 -3.80 1.22
CA THR A 44 0.69 -3.01 2.33
C THR A 44 -0.77 -3.37 2.55
N GLY A 45 -1.13 -3.72 3.77
CA GLY A 45 -2.52 -3.95 4.14
C GLY A 45 -3.29 -2.63 4.22
N ASN A 46 -4.31 -2.49 3.37
CA ASN A 46 -5.10 -1.25 3.30
C ASN A 46 -5.86 -0.92 4.59
N THR A 47 -5.95 -1.87 5.52
CA THR A 47 -6.58 -1.69 6.84
C THR A 47 -5.66 -1.05 7.89
N TYR A 48 -4.36 -0.97 7.62
CA TYR A 48 -3.38 -0.51 8.62
C TYR A 48 -3.13 1.01 8.57
N ARG A 49 -3.37 1.66 7.42
CA ARG A 49 -3.05 3.08 7.23
C ARG A 49 -4.11 3.78 6.40
N ASN A 50 -4.31 5.07 6.67
CA ASN A 50 -5.10 5.92 5.78
C ASN A 50 -4.39 6.03 4.42
N PRO A 51 -5.09 5.90 3.28
CA PRO A 51 -4.47 5.90 1.95
C PRO A 51 -3.80 7.23 1.59
N ALA A 52 -4.27 8.36 2.08
CA ALA A 52 -3.60 9.64 1.84
C ALA A 52 -2.27 9.74 2.59
N LEU A 53 -2.22 9.24 3.85
CA LEU A 53 -0.95 9.10 4.58
C LEU A 53 0.00 8.16 3.84
N LEU A 54 -0.50 7.04 3.33
CA LEU A 54 0.30 6.08 2.58
C LEU A 54 0.87 6.70 1.30
N ALA A 55 0.06 7.47 0.56
CA ALA A 55 0.53 8.22 -0.60
C ALA A 55 1.67 9.19 -0.24
N LYS A 56 1.55 9.88 0.91
CA LYS A 56 2.60 10.78 1.39
C LYS A 56 3.88 10.05 1.79
N MET A 57 3.77 8.90 2.43
CA MET A 57 4.92 8.04 2.76
C MET A 57 5.65 7.58 1.48
N CYS A 58 4.89 7.13 0.48
CA CYS A 58 5.43 6.72 -0.81
C CYS A 58 6.14 7.85 -1.55
N SER A 59 5.51 9.02 -1.63
CA SER A 59 6.12 10.21 -2.25
C SER A 59 7.44 10.57 -1.57
N THR A 60 7.47 10.57 -0.24
CA THR A 60 8.68 10.85 0.53
C THR A 60 9.80 9.83 0.22
N LEU A 61 9.46 8.52 0.22
CA LEU A 61 10.43 7.48 -0.13
C LEU A 61 10.87 7.54 -1.59
N ASP A 62 9.99 7.95 -2.49
CA ASP A 62 10.33 8.12 -3.89
C ASP A 62 11.41 9.19 -4.08
N HIS A 63 11.31 10.31 -3.39
CA HIS A 63 12.35 11.34 -3.35
C HIS A 63 13.66 10.83 -2.68
N ILE A 64 13.58 10.16 -1.53
CA ILE A 64 14.77 9.58 -0.87
C ILE A 64 15.49 8.59 -1.80
N THR A 65 14.75 7.89 -2.63
CA THR A 65 15.28 6.83 -3.49
C THR A 65 15.60 7.27 -4.91
N ASP A 66 15.31 8.50 -5.27
CA ASP A 66 15.45 9.00 -6.64
C ASP A 66 14.68 8.12 -7.66
N GLY A 67 13.37 7.98 -7.42
CA GLY A 67 12.45 7.31 -8.33
C GLY A 67 12.52 5.77 -8.34
N ARG A 68 12.80 5.12 -7.21
CA ARG A 68 12.89 3.64 -7.13
C ARG A 68 11.75 2.99 -6.37
N MET A 69 10.79 3.77 -5.86
CA MET A 69 9.66 3.28 -5.08
C MET A 69 8.64 2.54 -5.97
N ILE A 70 8.04 1.48 -5.43
CA ILE A 70 6.84 0.81 -5.95
C ILE A 70 5.88 0.67 -4.78
N LEU A 71 4.67 1.17 -4.91
CA LEU A 71 3.62 0.97 -3.91
C LEU A 71 2.91 -0.35 -4.15
N GLY A 72 3.08 -1.33 -3.25
CA GLY A 72 2.26 -2.54 -3.22
C GLY A 72 1.12 -2.40 -2.23
N LEU A 73 -0.10 -2.68 -2.65
CA LEU A 73 -1.32 -2.53 -1.85
C LEU A 73 -2.22 -3.77 -1.97
N GLY A 74 -2.79 -4.22 -0.86
CA GLY A 74 -3.71 -5.35 -0.78
C GLY A 74 -4.82 -5.13 0.24
N ALA A 75 -5.87 -5.97 0.19
CA ALA A 75 -7.04 -5.84 1.06
C ALA A 75 -6.81 -6.26 2.53
N ALA A 76 -5.60 -6.66 2.88
CA ALA A 76 -5.24 -7.35 4.12
C ALA A 76 -5.93 -8.73 4.27
N TRP A 77 -5.36 -9.59 5.10
CA TRP A 77 -5.87 -10.96 5.27
C TRP A 77 -5.68 -11.52 6.68
N TYR A 78 -4.72 -11.00 7.45
CA TYR A 78 -4.33 -11.58 8.72
C TYR A 78 -5.17 -10.98 9.87
N ASP A 79 -6.30 -11.63 10.18
CA ASP A 79 -7.26 -11.26 11.22
C ASP A 79 -6.63 -11.24 12.61
N ARG A 80 -5.82 -12.26 12.93
CA ARG A 80 -5.14 -12.37 14.24
C ARG A 80 -4.27 -11.15 14.57
N GLU A 81 -3.65 -10.56 13.59
CA GLU A 81 -2.84 -9.35 13.76
C GLU A 81 -3.71 -8.14 14.12
N HIS A 82 -4.83 -7.99 13.43
CA HIS A 82 -5.80 -6.93 13.73
C HIS A 82 -6.36 -7.07 15.15
N GLU A 83 -6.74 -8.28 15.54
CA GLU A 83 -7.20 -8.58 16.88
C GLU A 83 -6.13 -8.23 17.94
N ALA A 84 -4.88 -8.65 17.71
CA ALA A 84 -3.80 -8.45 18.67
C ALA A 84 -3.48 -6.97 18.92
N TYR A 85 -3.59 -6.14 17.87
CA TYR A 85 -3.31 -4.70 17.93
C TYR A 85 -4.56 -3.83 18.15
N GLY A 86 -5.74 -4.45 18.29
CA GLY A 86 -7.00 -3.72 18.51
C GLY A 86 -7.47 -2.93 17.28
N TRP A 87 -7.11 -3.38 16.08
CA TRP A 87 -7.53 -2.76 14.82
C TRP A 87 -8.79 -3.41 14.29
N GLU A 88 -9.60 -2.61 13.60
CA GLU A 88 -10.78 -3.11 12.91
C GLU A 88 -10.39 -4.08 11.79
N PHE A 89 -11.08 -5.23 11.72
CA PHE A 89 -10.97 -6.17 10.61
C PHE A 89 -12.32 -6.32 9.92
N PRO A 90 -12.67 -5.48 8.97
CA PRO A 90 -13.95 -5.52 8.28
C PRO A 90 -14.15 -6.80 7.47
N SER A 91 -15.38 -7.02 7.02
CA SER A 91 -15.69 -8.14 6.11
C SER A 91 -14.82 -8.10 4.84
N LEU A 92 -14.60 -9.26 4.21
CA LEU A 92 -13.84 -9.33 2.96
C LEU A 92 -14.44 -8.41 1.87
N LYS A 93 -15.76 -8.30 1.83
CA LYS A 93 -16.45 -7.38 0.91
C LYS A 93 -16.00 -5.94 1.16
N GLU A 94 -16.10 -5.49 2.40
CA GLU A 94 -15.77 -4.11 2.77
C GLU A 94 -14.27 -3.82 2.59
N ARG A 95 -13.38 -4.73 2.99
CA ARG A 95 -11.94 -4.58 2.76
C ARG A 95 -11.61 -4.45 1.27
N SER A 96 -12.33 -5.17 0.43
CA SER A 96 -12.19 -5.05 -1.03
C SER A 96 -12.75 -3.73 -1.57
N ASP A 97 -13.88 -3.27 -1.04
CA ASP A 97 -14.47 -1.97 -1.39
C ASP A 97 -13.51 -0.82 -0.99
N ARG A 98 -12.99 -0.88 0.23
CA ARG A 98 -11.98 0.08 0.73
C ARG A 98 -10.69 0.06 -0.10
N LEU A 99 -10.24 -1.12 -0.55
CA LEU A 99 -9.05 -1.24 -1.41
C LEU A 99 -9.28 -0.59 -2.78
N GLU A 100 -10.42 -0.84 -3.42
CA GLU A 100 -10.76 -0.23 -4.70
C GLU A 100 -10.71 1.30 -4.61
N GLU A 101 -11.34 1.86 -3.58
CA GLU A 101 -11.39 3.29 -3.33
C GLU A 101 -10.02 3.88 -2.97
N ALA A 102 -9.23 3.15 -2.17
CA ALA A 102 -7.87 3.58 -1.81
C ALA A 102 -6.94 3.65 -3.01
N VAL A 103 -7.01 2.69 -3.94
CA VAL A 103 -6.19 2.70 -5.17
C VAL A 103 -6.57 3.89 -6.06
N ASP A 104 -7.88 4.16 -6.22
CA ASP A 104 -8.36 5.32 -6.98
C ASP A 104 -7.87 6.65 -6.36
N LEU A 105 -8.01 6.81 -5.06
CA LEU A 105 -7.57 7.98 -4.30
C LEU A 105 -6.05 8.21 -4.42
N ILE A 106 -5.26 7.15 -4.22
CA ILE A 106 -3.79 7.23 -4.29
C ILE A 106 -3.35 7.58 -5.72
N ARG A 107 -3.96 6.95 -6.73
CA ARG A 107 -3.67 7.27 -8.12
C ARG A 107 -3.99 8.73 -8.45
N LEU A 108 -5.11 9.24 -7.97
CA LEU A 108 -5.47 10.64 -8.14
C LEU A 108 -4.42 11.59 -7.52
N LEU A 109 -3.97 11.28 -6.29
CA LEU A 109 -2.90 12.04 -5.63
C LEU A 109 -1.56 11.97 -6.38
N PHE A 110 -1.19 10.79 -6.90
CA PHE A 110 0.08 10.60 -7.62
C PHE A 110 0.12 11.26 -9.00
N THR A 111 -1.03 11.45 -9.63
CA THR A 111 -1.13 11.98 -11.00
C THR A 111 -1.50 13.46 -11.06
N LYS A 112 -1.85 14.09 -9.93
CA LYS A 112 -2.15 15.52 -9.91
C LYS A 112 -0.93 16.37 -10.24
N PRO A 113 -1.07 17.53 -10.88
CA PRO A 113 -0.02 18.53 -10.96
C PRO A 113 0.47 18.97 -9.56
N GLU A 114 1.74 19.36 -9.46
CA GLU A 114 2.37 19.61 -8.16
C GLU A 114 1.70 20.75 -7.36
N ASP A 115 1.25 21.79 -8.04
CA ASP A 115 0.63 22.98 -7.43
C ASP A 115 -0.89 22.87 -7.27
N GLU A 116 -1.48 21.70 -7.58
CA GLU A 116 -2.92 21.49 -7.47
C GLU A 116 -3.29 20.76 -6.18
N TYR A 117 -4.55 20.91 -5.79
CA TYR A 117 -5.18 20.20 -4.68
C TYR A 117 -6.13 19.14 -5.21
N VAL A 118 -6.41 18.13 -4.40
CA VAL A 118 -7.31 17.03 -4.75
C VAL A 118 -8.48 16.99 -3.79
N ASP A 119 -9.68 16.97 -4.35
CA ASP A 119 -10.90 16.57 -3.65
C ASP A 119 -11.24 15.13 -3.99
N PHE A 120 -11.68 14.37 -3.02
CA PHE A 120 -12.14 13.01 -3.19
C PHE A 120 -13.34 12.76 -2.28
N ASP A 121 -14.48 12.39 -2.83
CA ASP A 121 -15.71 12.13 -2.09
C ASP A 121 -16.11 10.66 -2.27
N GLY A 122 -15.41 9.78 -1.54
CA GLY A 122 -15.66 8.35 -1.53
C GLY A 122 -16.61 7.90 -0.42
N GLN A 123 -16.96 6.64 -0.43
CA GLN A 123 -17.77 6.03 0.63
C GLN A 123 -16.96 5.85 1.92
N TYR A 124 -15.68 5.53 1.81
CA TYR A 124 -14.79 5.20 2.94
C TYR A 124 -13.74 6.26 3.20
N TYR A 125 -13.34 7.00 2.17
CA TYR A 125 -12.29 8.01 2.27
C TYR A 125 -12.73 9.32 1.63
N GLN A 126 -12.37 10.42 2.28
CA GLN A 126 -12.63 11.76 1.77
C GLN A 126 -11.36 12.59 1.82
N LEU A 127 -11.16 13.41 0.80
CA LEU A 127 -10.15 14.45 0.77
C LEU A 127 -10.81 15.79 0.49
N ASN A 128 -10.33 16.83 1.12
CA ASN A 128 -10.76 18.20 0.90
C ASN A 128 -9.52 19.06 0.69
N GLU A 129 -9.35 19.59 -0.52
CA GLU A 129 -8.20 20.40 -0.92
C GLU A 129 -6.85 19.78 -0.46
N ALA A 130 -6.69 18.47 -0.67
CA ALA A 130 -5.53 17.73 -0.21
C ALA A 130 -4.32 17.92 -1.14
N PRO A 131 -3.18 18.44 -0.65
CA PRO A 131 -1.94 18.49 -1.42
C PRO A 131 -1.19 17.16 -1.34
N LEU A 132 -0.42 16.86 -2.37
CA LEU A 132 0.67 15.89 -2.30
C LEU A 132 1.96 16.56 -2.78
N ASN A 133 2.59 17.34 -1.91
CA ASN A 133 3.86 18.03 -2.19
C ASN A 133 4.92 17.57 -1.20
N PRO A 134 6.11 17.10 -1.69
CA PRO A 134 6.40 16.86 -3.10
C PRO A 134 5.55 15.72 -3.69
N GLY A 135 5.31 15.78 -5.00
CA GLY A 135 4.66 14.72 -5.76
C GLY A 135 5.59 13.53 -6.06
N SER A 136 5.30 12.75 -7.09
CA SER A 136 6.16 11.66 -7.56
C SER A 136 7.38 12.22 -8.34
N THR A 137 8.55 11.60 -8.15
CA THR A 137 9.71 11.85 -9.02
C THR A 137 9.66 10.98 -10.28
N GLN A 138 8.83 9.94 -10.30
CA GLN A 138 8.66 9.03 -11.43
C GLN A 138 7.61 9.56 -12.41
N ASN A 139 7.81 9.29 -13.68
CA ASN A 139 6.89 9.65 -14.75
C ASN A 139 6.28 8.37 -15.35
N PRO A 140 4.96 8.22 -15.44
CA PRO A 140 3.95 9.22 -15.10
C PRO A 140 3.68 9.38 -13.59
N HIS A 141 3.99 8.39 -12.76
CA HIS A 141 3.83 8.41 -11.30
C HIS A 141 4.52 7.19 -10.65
N ILE A 142 4.52 7.12 -9.31
CA ILE A 142 4.96 5.93 -8.58
C ILE A 142 4.10 4.73 -8.99
N PRO A 143 4.68 3.62 -9.49
CA PRO A 143 3.90 2.45 -9.89
C PRO A 143 3.10 1.87 -8.73
N ILE A 144 1.82 1.59 -8.97
CA ILE A 144 0.90 0.97 -8.02
C ILE A 144 0.77 -0.51 -8.35
N LEU A 145 1.23 -1.36 -7.44
CA LEU A 145 1.08 -2.81 -7.50
C LEU A 145 -0.12 -3.21 -6.66
N VAL A 146 -1.09 -3.88 -7.27
CA VAL A 146 -2.26 -4.42 -6.55
C VAL A 146 -2.07 -5.92 -6.37
N GLY A 147 -2.06 -6.36 -5.11
CA GLY A 147 -1.84 -7.76 -4.72
C GLY A 147 -3.11 -8.45 -4.21
N GLY A 148 -3.22 -9.74 -4.52
CA GLY A 148 -4.27 -10.63 -4.00
C GLY A 148 -4.80 -11.64 -5.04
N ASN A 149 -5.59 -12.61 -4.55
CA ASN A 149 -6.07 -13.78 -5.32
C ASN A 149 -7.49 -13.60 -5.89
N GLY A 150 -8.07 -12.42 -5.77
CA GLY A 150 -9.44 -12.15 -6.20
C GLY A 150 -9.57 -12.03 -7.72
N GLU A 151 -9.93 -13.12 -8.41
CA GLU A 151 -10.09 -13.16 -9.88
C GLU A 151 -11.03 -12.08 -10.43
N LYS A 152 -12.10 -11.78 -9.72
CA LYS A 152 -13.12 -10.83 -10.20
C LYS A 152 -12.86 -9.39 -9.74
N ARG A 153 -12.47 -9.19 -8.49
CA ARG A 153 -12.36 -7.84 -7.90
C ARG A 153 -10.93 -7.31 -7.97
N THR A 154 -9.96 -8.03 -7.43
CA THR A 154 -8.57 -7.57 -7.39
C THR A 154 -8.00 -7.33 -8.78
N LEU A 155 -8.27 -8.25 -9.72
CA LEU A 155 -7.89 -8.06 -11.13
C LEU A 155 -8.54 -6.83 -11.75
N ARG A 156 -9.83 -6.60 -11.47
CA ARG A 156 -10.54 -5.42 -11.98
C ARG A 156 -9.98 -4.12 -11.39
N THR A 157 -9.71 -4.10 -10.09
CA THR A 157 -9.11 -2.94 -9.41
C THR A 157 -7.75 -2.62 -10.02
N CYS A 158 -6.91 -3.64 -10.24
CA CYS A 158 -5.63 -3.46 -10.89
C CYS A 158 -5.78 -2.96 -12.33
N ALA A 159 -6.66 -3.56 -13.12
CA ALA A 159 -6.89 -3.16 -14.51
C ALA A 159 -7.44 -1.74 -14.65
N LYS A 160 -8.19 -1.23 -13.66
CA LYS A 160 -8.75 0.12 -13.64
C LYS A 160 -7.71 1.16 -13.24
N SER A 161 -6.99 0.91 -12.14
CA SER A 161 -6.22 1.96 -11.45
C SER A 161 -4.85 1.51 -10.94
N GLY A 162 -4.44 0.25 -11.18
CA GLY A 162 -3.11 -0.26 -10.90
C GLY A 162 -2.21 -0.27 -12.13
N ASP A 163 -0.94 -0.52 -11.92
CA ASP A 163 0.08 -0.65 -12.99
C ASP A 163 0.69 -2.05 -13.02
N ILE A 164 0.73 -2.73 -11.87
CA ILE A 164 1.33 -4.05 -11.69
C ILE A 164 0.33 -4.92 -10.92
N PHE A 165 0.12 -6.14 -11.37
CA PHE A 165 -0.65 -7.15 -10.64
C PHE A 165 0.29 -8.16 -9.99
N ASN A 166 0.04 -8.48 -8.71
CA ASN A 166 0.70 -9.57 -8.00
C ASN A 166 -0.32 -10.63 -7.60
N LEU A 167 -0.14 -11.83 -8.13
CA LEU A 167 -0.87 -13.01 -7.71
C LEU A 167 -0.10 -13.71 -6.59
N ASP A 168 -0.76 -13.95 -5.46
CA ASP A 168 -0.22 -14.75 -4.37
C ASP A 168 -0.52 -16.23 -4.63
N PHE A 169 0.53 -17.03 -4.80
CA PHE A 169 0.41 -18.47 -5.07
C PHE A 169 0.29 -19.33 -3.81
N TRP A 170 0.12 -18.74 -2.64
CA TRP A 170 0.11 -19.44 -1.35
C TRP A 170 -1.27 -20.00 -0.96
N HIS A 171 -2.11 -20.37 -1.92
CA HIS A 171 -3.29 -21.18 -1.62
C HIS A 171 -3.25 -22.48 -2.44
N PRO A 172 -3.22 -23.66 -1.74
CA PRO A 172 -3.43 -24.94 -2.39
C PRO A 172 -4.84 -25.04 -2.96
#